data_360252e0634ca6c3c89964da6b427c2b
#
_entry.id   360252e0634ca6c3c89964da6b427c2b
#
_cell.length_a   1.000
_cell.length_b   1.000
_cell.length_c   1.000
_cell.angle_alpha   90.00
_cell.angle_beta   90.00
_cell.angle_gamma   90.00
#
_symmetry.space_group_name_H-M   'P 1'
#
loop_
_entity.id
_entity.type
_entity.pdbx_description
1 polymer ?
#
loop_
_entity_poly.entity_id
_entity_poly.type
_entity_poly.pdbx_seq_one_letter_code
_entity_poly.pdbx_strand_id
1 'polypeptide(L)'
;MAVRIGGQAVIEGVMMKNMDRYAVSVRKPNGKIETKVEECVSFAEKHPLFQLPVFRGMANFLESMVIGMKTLNYSASFYEDEEEQTVSRTEQLLEKILGEKAEKIIMGIVLVFSLAISIGLFMILPYIASEALGKLIRNEYVILFMEGIIRIAIFLGYIVLISRMEDIKRVFMYHGAEHKTINCLEAGVPLTPENVDNFSRLHKRCGTSFIFIVMIISMVFFFFIRVDTIWLRIVLRLLFLPLVAGVSYEFIRLAGSSDHPLVQIFSKPGLALQRLTTKEPDHSMIEVAIASVEGVFDWREYLENLHKGEQKEDE
;
A
#
# COMPACT_ATOMS: atom_id res chain seq x y z
N MET A 1 -18.64 16.50 -6.98
CA MET A 1 -17.22 16.65 -6.50
C MET A 1 -16.63 15.27 -6.33
N ALA A 2 -15.43 15.01 -6.83
CA ALA A 2 -14.82 13.69 -6.62
C ALA A 2 -14.39 13.53 -5.14
N VAL A 3 -14.79 12.43 -4.53
CA VAL A 3 -14.38 12.05 -3.17
C VAL A 3 -12.87 11.83 -3.14
N ARG A 4 -12.17 12.48 -2.20
CA ARG A 4 -10.70 12.41 -2.07
C ARG A 4 -10.29 11.55 -0.86
N ILE A 5 -10.93 10.40 -0.72
CA ILE A 5 -10.60 9.44 0.33
C ILE A 5 -9.67 8.37 -0.26
N GLY A 6 -8.65 8.02 0.47
CA GLY A 6 -7.79 6.86 0.25
C GLY A 6 -7.61 6.11 1.55
N GLY A 7 -7.30 4.83 1.48
CA GLY A 7 -7.17 4.02 2.67
C GLY A 7 -6.01 3.04 2.62
N GLN A 8 -5.89 2.29 3.70
CA GLN A 8 -4.94 1.19 3.87
C GLN A 8 -5.51 0.18 4.85
N ALA A 9 -5.48 -1.09 4.49
CA ALA A 9 -5.77 -2.16 5.45
C ALA A 9 -4.65 -2.26 6.49
N VAL A 10 -5.04 -2.50 7.73
CA VAL A 10 -4.16 -2.78 8.87
C VAL A 10 -4.61 -4.09 9.55
N ILE A 11 -3.93 -4.51 10.62
CA ILE A 11 -4.32 -5.72 11.35
C ILE A 11 -5.71 -5.51 11.96
N GLU A 12 -6.65 -6.38 11.57
CA GLU A 12 -8.06 -6.35 12.00
C GLU A 12 -8.73 -4.97 11.85
N GLY A 13 -8.32 -4.20 10.82
CA GLY A 13 -8.78 -2.84 10.68
C GLY A 13 -8.53 -2.19 9.34
N VAL A 14 -9.02 -0.95 9.24
CA VAL A 14 -8.84 -0.08 8.07
C VAL A 14 -8.46 1.31 8.55
N MET A 15 -7.49 1.92 7.89
CA MET A 15 -7.20 3.35 7.96
C MET A 15 -7.79 4.04 6.75
N MET A 16 -8.50 5.15 6.97
CA MET A 16 -8.96 6.07 5.91
C MET A 16 -8.35 7.44 6.11
N LYS A 17 -7.89 8.06 5.02
CA LYS A 17 -7.34 9.41 4.99
C LYS A 17 -8.17 10.30 4.09
N ASN A 18 -8.50 11.49 4.59
CA ASN A 18 -9.14 12.55 3.85
C ASN A 18 -8.43 13.88 4.13
N MET A 19 -7.75 14.42 3.13
CA MET A 19 -7.00 15.69 3.23
C MET A 19 -6.00 15.71 4.41
N ASP A 20 -6.32 16.49 5.45
CA ASP A 20 -5.51 16.84 6.61
C ASP A 20 -5.72 15.93 7.83
N ARG A 21 -6.54 14.88 7.72
CA ARG A 21 -6.80 13.94 8.81
C ARG A 21 -6.90 12.51 8.30
N TYR A 22 -6.60 11.58 9.20
CA TYR A 22 -6.87 10.17 8.98
C TYR A 22 -7.52 9.54 10.21
N ALA A 23 -8.34 8.52 9.98
CA ALA A 23 -8.90 7.68 11.02
C ALA A 23 -8.41 6.25 10.82
N VAL A 24 -8.10 5.57 11.92
CA VAL A 24 -7.86 4.13 11.92
C VAL A 24 -8.90 3.47 12.82
N SER A 25 -9.67 2.56 12.25
CA SER A 25 -10.66 1.76 12.96
C SER A 25 -10.18 0.33 13.03
N VAL A 26 -10.19 -0.26 14.21
CA VAL A 26 -9.72 -1.62 14.50
C VAL A 26 -10.79 -2.37 15.27
N ARG A 27 -11.07 -3.61 14.88
CA ARG A 27 -11.90 -4.52 15.67
C ARG A 27 -11.03 -5.18 16.72
N LYS A 28 -11.24 -4.88 17.98
CA LYS A 28 -10.51 -5.46 19.11
C LYS A 28 -10.90 -6.93 19.34
N PRO A 29 -10.09 -7.71 20.07
CA PRO A 29 -10.43 -9.09 20.45
C PRO A 29 -11.78 -9.25 21.16
N ASN A 30 -12.23 -8.21 21.88
CA ASN A 30 -13.55 -8.20 22.53
C ASN A 30 -14.73 -7.89 21.59
N GLY A 31 -14.48 -7.81 20.27
CA GLY A 31 -15.48 -7.56 19.22
C GLY A 31 -15.85 -6.09 19.02
N LYS A 32 -15.42 -5.16 19.88
CA LYS A 32 -15.73 -3.73 19.75
C LYS A 32 -14.83 -3.07 18.71
N ILE A 33 -15.39 -2.14 17.95
CA ILE A 33 -14.62 -1.29 17.03
C ILE A 33 -14.11 -0.09 17.83
N GLU A 34 -12.80 0.16 17.72
CA GLU A 34 -12.18 1.39 18.23
C GLU A 34 -11.67 2.21 17.06
N THR A 35 -12.05 3.49 17.04
CA THR A 35 -11.65 4.44 16.00
C THR A 35 -10.82 5.54 16.62
N LYS A 36 -9.61 5.73 16.08
CA LYS A 36 -8.71 6.81 16.43
C LYS A 36 -8.58 7.77 15.27
N VAL A 37 -8.82 9.04 15.48
CA VAL A 37 -8.68 10.11 14.48
C VAL A 37 -7.45 10.94 14.82
N GLU A 38 -6.62 11.20 13.82
CA GLU A 38 -5.44 12.07 13.96
C GLU A 38 -5.35 13.05 12.80
N GLU A 39 -4.80 14.23 13.08
CA GLU A 39 -4.48 15.21 12.04
C GLU A 39 -3.13 14.86 11.39
N CYS A 40 -3.05 15.05 10.08
CA CYS A 40 -1.83 14.89 9.31
C CYS A 40 -1.64 16.11 8.40
N VAL A 41 -0.72 16.97 8.78
CA VAL A 41 -0.37 18.10 7.90
C VAL A 41 0.57 17.58 6.82
N SER A 42 0.13 17.65 5.56
CA SER A 42 0.94 17.18 4.44
C SER A 42 2.27 17.95 4.35
N PHE A 43 3.36 17.21 4.27
CA PHE A 43 4.68 17.77 4.06
C PHE A 43 4.78 18.54 2.72
N ALA A 44 4.02 18.07 1.72
CA ALA A 44 3.93 18.70 0.42
C ALA A 44 3.31 20.12 0.47
N GLU A 45 2.40 20.38 1.43
CA GLU A 45 1.77 21.70 1.57
C GLU A 45 2.70 22.73 2.21
N LYS A 46 3.65 22.31 3.04
CA LYS A 46 4.56 23.21 3.75
C LYS A 46 5.68 23.78 2.89
N HIS A 47 6.01 23.13 1.76
CA HIS A 47 7.18 23.51 0.96
C HIS A 47 6.81 23.60 -0.52
N PRO A 48 6.99 24.76 -1.18
CA PRO A 48 6.61 24.96 -2.59
C PRO A 48 7.24 23.96 -3.57
N LEU A 49 8.46 23.49 -3.28
CA LEU A 49 9.15 22.50 -4.10
C LEU A 49 8.37 21.19 -4.21
N PHE A 50 7.74 20.76 -3.11
CA PHE A 50 6.95 19.52 -3.07
C PHE A 50 5.53 19.67 -3.63
N GLN A 51 5.16 20.81 -4.14
CA GLN A 51 3.94 21.01 -4.94
C GLN A 51 4.16 20.71 -6.43
N LEU A 52 5.42 20.69 -6.88
CA LEU A 52 5.77 20.35 -8.25
C LEU A 52 5.52 18.86 -8.57
N PRO A 53 5.14 18.53 -9.82
CA PRO A 53 5.03 17.14 -10.26
C PRO A 53 6.28 16.33 -9.90
N VAL A 54 6.13 15.04 -9.64
CA VAL A 54 7.15 14.10 -9.16
C VAL A 54 7.56 14.38 -7.72
N PHE A 55 7.96 15.61 -7.33
CA PHE A 55 8.35 15.92 -5.94
C PHE A 55 7.19 15.75 -4.96
N ARG A 56 5.97 16.14 -5.35
CA ARG A 56 4.77 15.88 -4.53
C ARG A 56 4.50 14.38 -4.40
N GLY A 57 4.78 13.61 -5.45
CA GLY A 57 4.66 12.16 -5.40
C GLY A 57 5.66 11.52 -4.45
N MET A 58 6.90 12.01 -4.43
CA MET A 58 7.93 11.58 -3.46
C MET A 58 7.48 11.90 -2.02
N ALA A 59 7.01 13.13 -1.78
CA ALA A 59 6.56 13.55 -0.46
C ALA A 59 5.35 12.73 0.02
N ASN A 60 4.32 12.57 -0.83
CA ASN A 60 3.13 11.78 -0.50
C ASN A 60 3.45 10.30 -0.28
N PHE A 61 4.39 9.73 -1.02
CA PHE A 61 4.84 8.36 -0.81
C PHE A 61 5.48 8.18 0.58
N LEU A 62 6.42 9.06 0.94
CA LEU A 62 7.06 9.02 2.25
C LEU A 62 6.06 9.24 3.39
N GLU A 63 5.15 10.21 3.23
CA GLU A 63 4.08 10.48 4.20
C GLU A 63 3.19 9.24 4.38
N SER A 64 2.77 8.60 3.28
CA SER A 64 1.95 7.39 3.33
C SER A 64 2.67 6.24 4.01
N MET A 65 3.98 6.09 3.82
CA MET A 65 4.77 5.09 4.55
C MET A 65 4.79 5.35 6.06
N VAL A 66 5.00 6.60 6.46
CA VAL A 66 5.04 6.97 7.90
C VAL A 66 3.68 6.76 8.56
N ILE A 67 2.60 7.22 7.92
CA ILE A 67 1.23 7.03 8.44
C ILE A 67 0.90 5.53 8.46
N GLY A 68 1.22 4.80 7.38
CA GLY A 68 0.98 3.37 7.29
C GLY A 68 1.67 2.56 8.39
N MET A 69 2.94 2.84 8.67
CA MET A 69 3.67 2.21 9.78
C MET A 69 3.04 2.55 11.14
N LYS A 70 2.66 3.82 11.35
CA LYS A 70 2.05 4.28 12.60
C LYS A 70 0.70 3.59 12.86
N THR A 71 -0.14 3.50 11.84
CA THR A 71 -1.46 2.87 11.95
C THR A 71 -1.37 1.35 12.04
N LEU A 72 -0.39 0.73 11.37
CA LEU A 72 -0.11 -0.70 11.50
C LEU A 72 0.33 -1.06 12.93
N ASN A 73 1.28 -0.31 13.51
CA ASN A 73 1.73 -0.52 14.89
C ASN A 73 0.58 -0.27 15.88
N TYR A 74 -0.25 0.76 15.65
CA TYR A 74 -1.43 0.99 16.48
C TYR A 74 -2.41 -0.18 16.44
N SER A 75 -2.66 -0.75 15.26
CA SER A 75 -3.56 -1.90 15.15
C SER A 75 -2.95 -3.16 15.76
N ALA A 76 -1.63 -3.38 15.62
CA ALA A 76 -0.92 -4.51 16.21
C ALA A 76 -1.00 -4.49 17.74
N SER A 77 -0.89 -3.32 18.37
CA SER A 77 -0.87 -3.17 19.83
C SER A 77 -2.11 -3.72 20.54
N PHE A 78 -3.23 -3.93 19.84
CA PHE A 78 -4.42 -4.57 20.44
C PHE A 78 -4.33 -6.10 20.51
N TYR A 79 -3.34 -6.71 19.86
CA TYR A 79 -3.17 -8.16 19.73
C TYR A 79 -1.88 -8.68 20.37
N GLU A 80 -0.97 -7.77 20.79
CA GLU A 80 0.30 -8.13 21.43
C GLU A 80 0.10 -8.85 22.77
N ASP A 81 -0.92 -8.49 23.55
CA ASP A 81 -1.20 -9.10 24.87
C ASP A 81 -1.59 -10.60 24.81
N GLU A 82 -2.06 -11.09 23.65
CA GLU A 82 -2.41 -12.51 23.48
C GLU A 82 -1.18 -13.39 23.15
N GLU A 83 -0.12 -12.81 22.57
CA GLU A 83 1.12 -13.53 22.24
C GLU A 83 2.16 -13.53 23.37
N GLU A 84 2.08 -12.62 24.35
CA GLU A 84 3.05 -12.52 25.47
C GLU A 84 3.14 -13.78 26.35
N GLN A 85 2.25 -14.75 26.23
CA GLN A 85 2.31 -16.01 27.01
C GLN A 85 3.40 -16.97 26.54
N THR A 86 4.11 -16.69 25.45
CA THR A 86 5.24 -17.51 24.95
C THR A 86 6.49 -16.69 24.70
N VAL A 87 6.94 -15.94 25.70
CA VAL A 87 8.23 -15.24 25.60
C VAL A 87 9.35 -16.26 25.36
N SER A 88 9.97 -16.16 24.19
CA SER A 88 11.05 -17.07 23.78
C SER A 88 12.22 -16.97 24.77
N ARG A 89 12.90 -18.09 25.06
CA ARG A 89 14.12 -18.10 25.91
C ARG A 89 15.18 -17.13 25.43
N THR A 90 15.24 -16.85 24.15
CA THR A 90 16.13 -15.85 23.53
C THR A 90 15.73 -14.41 23.89
N GLU A 91 14.44 -14.10 23.94
CA GLU A 91 13.96 -12.78 24.37
C GLU A 91 14.24 -12.53 25.84
N GLN A 92 14.00 -13.50 26.72
CA GLN A 92 14.33 -13.40 28.15
C GLN A 92 15.81 -13.20 28.39
N LEU A 93 16.71 -13.81 27.60
CA LEU A 93 18.14 -13.61 27.66
C LEU A 93 18.57 -12.22 27.17
N LEU A 94 17.94 -11.73 26.08
CA LEU A 94 18.20 -10.40 25.55
C LEU A 94 17.69 -9.31 26.48
N GLU A 95 16.54 -9.47 27.10
CA GLU A 95 15.98 -8.55 28.10
C GLU A 95 16.88 -8.46 29.35
N LYS A 96 17.42 -9.59 29.80
CA LYS A 96 18.42 -9.62 30.90
C LYS A 96 19.71 -8.90 30.59
N ILE A 97 20.17 -8.91 29.33
CA ILE A 97 21.47 -8.35 28.92
C ILE A 97 21.31 -6.86 28.54
N LEU A 98 20.23 -6.46 27.91
CA LEU A 98 20.02 -5.16 27.27
C LEU A 98 19.06 -4.24 28.05
N GLY A 99 18.31 -4.76 29.04
CA GLY A 99 17.33 -4.01 29.82
C GLY A 99 16.25 -3.34 28.96
N GLU A 100 15.78 -2.17 29.36
CA GLU A 100 14.74 -1.39 28.65
C GLU A 100 15.05 -1.03 27.18
N LYS A 101 16.29 -1.25 26.72
CA LYS A 101 16.68 -1.03 25.32
C LYS A 101 16.55 -2.29 24.45
N ALA A 102 16.26 -3.44 25.05
CA ALA A 102 16.18 -4.72 24.35
C ALA A 102 15.19 -4.68 23.19
N GLU A 103 13.99 -4.22 23.43
CA GLU A 103 12.92 -4.11 22.42
C GLU A 103 13.34 -3.26 21.21
N LYS A 104 13.91 -2.07 21.44
CA LYS A 104 14.38 -1.20 20.33
C LYS A 104 15.52 -1.83 19.53
N ILE A 105 16.40 -2.58 20.18
CA ILE A 105 17.52 -3.26 19.52
C ILE A 105 17.00 -4.45 18.71
N ILE A 106 16.09 -5.25 19.28
CA ILE A 106 15.44 -6.36 18.57
C ILE A 106 14.71 -5.85 17.34
N MET A 107 13.89 -4.80 17.50
CA MET A 107 13.18 -4.17 16.38
C MET A 107 14.15 -3.68 15.30
N GLY A 108 15.26 -3.07 15.69
CA GLY A 108 16.32 -2.63 14.75
C GLY A 108 16.94 -3.80 14.00
N ILE A 109 17.23 -4.91 14.67
CA ILE A 109 17.80 -6.13 14.06
C ILE A 109 16.79 -6.73 13.07
N VAL A 110 15.51 -6.87 13.47
CA VAL A 110 14.45 -7.39 12.60
C VAL A 110 14.30 -6.52 11.34
N LEU A 111 14.32 -5.19 11.50
CA LEU A 111 14.23 -4.26 10.37
C LEU A 111 15.41 -4.43 9.39
N VAL A 112 16.65 -4.47 9.90
CA VAL A 112 17.86 -4.66 9.08
C VAL A 112 17.84 -6.01 8.37
N PHE A 113 17.44 -7.07 9.07
CA PHE A 113 17.35 -8.42 8.50
C PHE A 113 16.26 -8.52 7.42
N SER A 114 15.08 -7.94 7.67
CA SER A 114 13.99 -7.87 6.70
C SER A 114 14.38 -7.09 5.44
N LEU A 115 15.10 -5.97 5.62
CA LEU A 115 15.63 -5.18 4.50
C LEU A 115 16.67 -5.97 3.69
N ALA A 116 17.56 -6.68 4.35
CA ALA A 116 18.57 -7.53 3.69
C ALA A 116 17.93 -8.65 2.88
N ILE A 117 16.91 -9.34 3.44
CA ILE A 117 16.12 -10.34 2.71
C ILE A 117 15.42 -9.71 1.49
N SER A 118 14.80 -8.56 1.66
CA SER A 118 14.10 -7.87 0.57
C SER A 118 15.05 -7.48 -0.56
N ILE A 119 16.23 -6.95 -0.25
CA ILE A 119 17.28 -6.65 -1.24
C ILE A 119 17.75 -7.94 -1.93
N GLY A 120 17.99 -9.00 -1.15
CA GLY A 120 18.37 -10.31 -1.67
C GLY A 120 17.35 -10.86 -2.66
N LEU A 121 16.07 -10.85 -2.28
CA LEU A 121 14.99 -11.43 -3.07
C LEU A 121 14.63 -10.60 -4.31
N PHE A 122 14.55 -9.26 -4.18
CA PHE A 122 14.03 -8.40 -5.25
C PHE A 122 15.09 -7.67 -6.08
N MET A 123 16.36 -7.66 -5.63
CA MET A 123 17.44 -7.02 -6.36
C MET A 123 18.54 -8.01 -6.76
N ILE A 124 19.04 -8.82 -5.82
CA ILE A 124 20.18 -9.70 -6.07
C ILE A 124 19.75 -10.96 -6.83
N LEU A 125 18.69 -11.62 -6.43
CA LEU A 125 18.20 -12.86 -7.07
C LEU A 125 17.82 -12.67 -8.55
N PRO A 126 17.03 -11.62 -8.94
CA PRO A 126 16.76 -11.38 -10.37
C PRO A 126 18.03 -11.10 -11.17
N TYR A 127 19.00 -10.38 -10.59
CA TYR A 127 20.29 -10.11 -11.23
C TYR A 127 21.06 -11.40 -11.49
N ILE A 128 21.26 -12.24 -10.48
CA ILE A 128 21.98 -13.50 -10.62
C ILE A 128 21.29 -14.42 -11.64
N ALA A 129 19.96 -14.50 -11.60
CA ALA A 129 19.19 -15.31 -12.53
C ALA A 129 19.31 -14.80 -13.98
N SER A 130 19.29 -13.48 -14.18
CA SER A 130 19.45 -12.88 -15.51
C SER A 130 20.88 -13.04 -16.04
N GLU A 131 21.90 -12.95 -15.19
CA GLU A 131 23.29 -13.18 -15.57
C GLU A 131 23.57 -14.64 -15.96
N ALA A 132 22.92 -15.59 -15.27
CA ALA A 132 22.99 -16.99 -15.66
C ALA A 132 22.42 -17.23 -17.07
N LEU A 133 21.33 -16.52 -17.42
CA LEU A 133 20.78 -16.51 -18.79
C LEU A 133 21.71 -15.81 -19.79
N GLY A 134 22.50 -14.86 -19.35
CA GLY A 134 23.50 -14.15 -20.17
C GLY A 134 24.57 -15.06 -20.79
N LYS A 135 24.79 -16.26 -20.21
CA LYS A 135 25.66 -17.30 -20.83
C LYS A 135 25.09 -17.84 -22.14
N LEU A 136 23.78 -17.76 -22.33
CA LEU A 136 23.05 -18.21 -23.49
C LEU A 136 22.70 -17.07 -24.46
N ILE A 137 22.53 -15.85 -23.91
CA ILE A 137 22.04 -14.67 -24.63
C ILE A 137 23.18 -13.63 -24.66
N ARG A 138 23.66 -13.26 -25.85
CA ARG A 138 24.75 -12.27 -26.01
C ARG A 138 24.29 -10.81 -25.99
N ASN A 139 22.98 -10.56 -26.07
CA ASN A 139 22.43 -9.20 -26.13
C ASN A 139 22.12 -8.66 -24.74
N GLU A 140 22.87 -7.67 -24.30
CA GLU A 140 22.73 -7.04 -22.98
C GLU A 140 21.34 -6.45 -22.74
N TYR A 141 20.68 -5.88 -23.73
CA TYR A 141 19.34 -5.31 -23.59
C TYR A 141 18.31 -6.40 -23.29
N VAL A 142 18.48 -7.58 -23.92
CA VAL A 142 17.61 -8.74 -23.64
C VAL A 142 17.83 -9.22 -22.20
N ILE A 143 19.07 -9.23 -21.72
CA ILE A 143 19.38 -9.62 -20.33
C ILE A 143 18.74 -8.65 -19.34
N LEU A 144 18.86 -7.34 -19.54
CA LEU A 144 18.23 -6.32 -18.70
C LEU A 144 16.71 -6.43 -18.70
N PHE A 145 16.11 -6.68 -19.87
CA PHE A 145 14.67 -6.91 -19.97
C PHE A 145 14.25 -8.16 -19.21
N MET A 146 14.98 -9.26 -19.37
CA MET A 146 14.73 -10.51 -18.65
C MET A 146 14.89 -10.35 -17.14
N GLU A 147 15.86 -9.56 -16.66
CA GLU A 147 15.99 -9.22 -15.25
C GLU A 147 14.71 -8.58 -14.71
N GLY A 148 14.12 -7.63 -15.45
CA GLY A 148 12.85 -7.00 -15.10
C GLY A 148 11.69 -8.00 -15.03
N ILE A 149 11.57 -8.88 -16.03
CA ILE A 149 10.54 -9.92 -16.06
C ILE A 149 10.70 -10.90 -14.89
N ILE A 150 11.92 -11.36 -14.61
CA ILE A 150 12.21 -12.26 -13.48
C ILE A 150 11.83 -11.58 -12.16
N ARG A 151 12.14 -10.29 -11.99
CA ARG A 151 11.75 -9.53 -10.79
C ARG A 151 10.24 -9.49 -10.60
N ILE A 152 9.48 -9.21 -11.67
CA ILE A 152 8.01 -9.23 -11.63
C ILE A 152 7.51 -10.64 -11.28
N ALA A 153 8.07 -11.69 -11.88
CA ALA A 153 7.68 -13.06 -11.59
C ALA A 153 7.95 -13.46 -10.12
N ILE A 154 9.13 -13.08 -9.58
CA ILE A 154 9.46 -13.29 -8.16
C ILE A 154 8.48 -12.56 -7.26
N PHE A 155 8.16 -11.30 -7.57
CA PHE A 155 7.20 -10.51 -6.80
C PHE A 155 5.81 -11.14 -6.82
N LEU A 156 5.31 -11.53 -7.99
CA LEU A 156 4.00 -12.20 -8.09
C LEU A 156 3.98 -13.52 -7.33
N GLY A 157 5.06 -14.32 -7.45
CA GLY A 157 5.24 -15.56 -6.68
C GLY A 157 5.24 -15.32 -5.17
N TYR A 158 5.92 -14.26 -4.71
CA TYR A 158 5.92 -13.85 -3.31
C TYR A 158 4.50 -13.47 -2.84
N ILE A 159 3.78 -12.65 -3.59
CA ILE A 159 2.39 -12.27 -3.24
C ILE A 159 1.48 -13.51 -3.16
N VAL A 160 1.58 -14.44 -4.13
CA VAL A 160 0.81 -15.70 -4.09
C VAL A 160 1.17 -16.53 -2.86
N LEU A 161 2.43 -16.57 -2.47
CA LEU A 161 2.89 -17.32 -1.29
C LEU A 161 2.32 -16.73 0.00
N ILE A 162 2.51 -15.42 0.24
CA ILE A 162 2.03 -14.77 1.46
C ILE A 162 0.51 -14.71 1.53
N SER A 163 -0.20 -14.66 0.38
CA SER A 163 -1.66 -14.65 0.35
C SER A 163 -2.31 -15.94 0.88
N ARG A 164 -1.51 -17.00 1.11
CA ARG A 164 -1.95 -18.26 1.71
C ARG A 164 -1.86 -18.28 3.24
N MET A 165 -1.12 -17.32 3.83
CA MET A 165 -1.05 -17.16 5.28
C MET A 165 -2.38 -16.58 5.78
N GLU A 166 -2.94 -17.14 6.86
CA GLU A 166 -4.25 -16.73 7.36
C GLU A 166 -4.29 -15.26 7.78
N ASP A 167 -3.25 -14.76 8.47
CA ASP A 167 -3.17 -13.37 8.90
C ASP A 167 -3.14 -12.41 7.72
N ILE A 168 -2.33 -12.71 6.69
CA ILE A 168 -2.25 -11.90 5.47
C ILE A 168 -3.56 -11.98 4.68
N LYS A 169 -4.21 -13.13 4.66
CA LYS A 169 -5.52 -13.29 4.03
C LYS A 169 -6.57 -12.40 4.69
N ARG A 170 -6.56 -12.27 6.05
CA ARG A 170 -7.45 -11.36 6.77
C ARG A 170 -7.16 -9.90 6.42
N VAL A 171 -5.89 -9.47 6.39
CA VAL A 171 -5.51 -8.13 5.92
C VAL A 171 -6.02 -7.88 4.49
N PHE A 172 -5.96 -8.88 3.60
CA PHE A 172 -6.49 -8.76 2.23
C PHE A 172 -8.03 -8.71 2.18
N MET A 173 -8.73 -9.26 3.17
CA MET A 173 -10.18 -9.09 3.32
C MET A 173 -10.52 -7.66 3.77
N TYR A 174 -9.80 -7.10 4.74
CA TYR A 174 -9.94 -5.69 5.13
C TYR A 174 -9.61 -4.73 3.99
N HIS A 175 -8.63 -5.06 3.15
CA HIS A 175 -8.33 -4.31 1.93
C HIS A 175 -9.50 -4.39 0.90
N GLY A 176 -10.17 -5.52 0.83
CA GLY A 176 -11.42 -5.66 0.07
C GLY A 176 -12.54 -4.79 0.63
N ALA A 177 -12.70 -4.75 1.96
CA ALA A 177 -13.68 -3.91 2.65
C ALA A 177 -13.43 -2.41 2.39
N GLU A 178 -12.16 -1.98 2.48
CA GLU A 178 -11.75 -0.62 2.14
C GLU A 178 -12.21 -0.23 0.72
N HIS A 179 -11.86 -1.04 -0.29
CA HIS A 179 -12.19 -0.75 -1.68
C HIS A 179 -13.70 -0.75 -1.95
N LYS A 180 -14.45 -1.73 -1.41
CA LYS A 180 -15.92 -1.77 -1.53
C LYS A 180 -16.55 -0.53 -0.92
N THR A 181 -16.08 -0.09 0.25
CA THR A 181 -16.60 1.11 0.94
C THR A 181 -16.33 2.39 0.15
N ILE A 182 -15.11 2.56 -0.39
CA ILE A 182 -14.79 3.71 -1.24
C ILE A 182 -15.60 3.70 -2.52
N ASN A 183 -15.73 2.55 -3.20
CA ASN A 183 -16.53 2.43 -4.43
C ASN A 183 -18.01 2.73 -4.19
N CYS A 184 -18.59 2.28 -3.06
CA CYS A 184 -19.97 2.60 -2.66
C CYS A 184 -20.15 4.11 -2.45
N LEU A 185 -19.22 4.74 -1.74
CA LEU A 185 -19.24 6.18 -1.49
C LEU A 185 -19.11 7.01 -2.78
N GLU A 186 -18.22 6.60 -3.68
CA GLU A 186 -18.02 7.26 -5.00
C GLU A 186 -19.24 7.12 -5.91
N ALA A 187 -20.00 6.03 -5.75
CA ALA A 187 -21.25 5.81 -6.46
C ALA A 187 -22.44 6.61 -5.88
N GLY A 188 -22.23 7.37 -4.79
CA GLY A 188 -23.30 8.14 -4.17
C GLY A 188 -24.34 7.28 -3.45
N VAL A 189 -23.98 6.08 -2.99
CA VAL A 189 -24.88 5.15 -2.30
C VAL A 189 -24.61 5.19 -0.79
N PRO A 190 -25.66 5.13 0.07
CA PRO A 190 -25.50 5.13 1.52
C PRO A 190 -24.61 3.99 2.02
N LEU A 191 -23.70 4.32 2.93
CA LEU A 191 -22.76 3.36 3.51
C LEU A 191 -23.46 2.49 4.57
N THR A 192 -24.03 1.38 4.12
CA THR A 192 -24.48 0.27 4.97
C THR A 192 -23.75 -1.00 4.57
N PRO A 193 -23.56 -1.99 5.46
CA PRO A 193 -22.87 -3.24 5.11
C PRO A 193 -23.48 -3.92 3.88
N GLU A 194 -24.81 -3.91 3.76
CA GLU A 194 -25.56 -4.53 2.64
C GLU A 194 -25.29 -3.81 1.32
N ASN A 195 -25.25 -2.48 1.32
CA ASN A 195 -24.99 -1.69 0.11
C ASN A 195 -23.53 -1.86 -0.31
N VAL A 196 -22.60 -1.72 0.63
CA VAL A 196 -21.15 -1.82 0.39
C VAL A 196 -20.79 -3.19 -0.16
N ASP A 197 -21.42 -4.27 0.31
CA ASP A 197 -21.14 -5.62 -0.15
C ASP A 197 -21.43 -5.84 -1.65
N ASN A 198 -22.32 -5.06 -2.25
CA ASN A 198 -22.63 -5.13 -3.68
C ASN A 198 -21.56 -4.49 -4.58
N PHE A 199 -20.57 -3.78 -4.02
CA PHE A 199 -19.54 -3.09 -4.79
C PHE A 199 -18.30 -3.94 -5.03
N SER A 200 -17.53 -3.55 -6.05
CA SER A 200 -16.29 -4.22 -6.41
C SER A 200 -15.20 -4.00 -5.36
N ARG A 201 -14.43 -5.06 -5.05
CA ARG A 201 -13.18 -4.98 -4.29
C ARG A 201 -11.97 -4.50 -5.10
N LEU A 202 -12.16 -4.14 -6.37
CA LEU A 202 -11.11 -3.57 -7.23
C LEU A 202 -11.32 -2.07 -7.34
N HIS A 203 -10.23 -1.29 -7.13
CA HIS A 203 -10.28 0.17 -7.18
C HIS A 203 -9.11 0.76 -7.96
N LYS A 204 -9.36 1.75 -8.85
CA LYS A 204 -8.34 2.31 -9.77
C LYS A 204 -7.18 3.02 -9.05
N ARG A 205 -7.39 3.59 -7.85
CA ARG A 205 -6.41 4.40 -7.11
C ARG A 205 -5.73 3.66 -5.97
N CYS A 206 -5.62 2.34 -6.06
CA CYS A 206 -5.08 1.51 -4.99
C CYS A 206 -3.55 1.53 -4.94
N GLY A 207 -2.99 1.51 -3.71
CA GLY A 207 -1.56 1.46 -3.45
C GLY A 207 -0.87 0.19 -3.96
N THR A 208 -1.56 -0.96 -4.07
CA THR A 208 -0.95 -2.17 -4.65
C THR A 208 -0.73 -2.05 -6.16
N SER A 209 -1.63 -1.36 -6.88
CA SER A 209 -1.40 -0.98 -8.28
C SER A 209 -0.18 -0.07 -8.41
N PHE A 210 0.05 0.83 -7.43
CA PHE A 210 1.22 1.69 -7.39
C PHE A 210 2.53 0.89 -7.35
N ILE A 211 2.64 -0.15 -6.51
CA ILE A 211 3.83 -0.99 -6.42
C ILE A 211 4.13 -1.65 -7.77
N PHE A 212 3.12 -2.14 -8.48
CA PHE A 212 3.29 -2.76 -9.79
C PHE A 212 3.79 -1.73 -10.83
N ILE A 213 3.24 -0.53 -10.82
CA ILE A 213 3.67 0.56 -11.71
C ILE A 213 5.10 1.01 -11.38
N VAL A 214 5.45 1.11 -10.09
CA VAL A 214 6.84 1.36 -9.64
C VAL A 214 7.79 0.33 -10.24
N MET A 215 7.44 -0.96 -10.25
CA MET A 215 8.29 -2.01 -10.86
C MET A 215 8.46 -1.82 -12.36
N ILE A 216 7.39 -1.52 -13.09
CA ILE A 216 7.47 -1.30 -14.55
C ILE A 216 8.28 -0.04 -14.84
N ILE A 217 8.00 1.08 -14.17
CA ILE A 217 8.74 2.33 -14.38
C ILE A 217 10.20 2.16 -13.98
N SER A 218 10.50 1.45 -12.89
CA SER A 218 11.88 1.14 -12.50
C SER A 218 12.61 0.32 -13.56
N MET A 219 11.94 -0.66 -14.15
CA MET A 219 12.51 -1.47 -15.24
C MET A 219 12.89 -0.60 -16.44
N VAL A 220 11.98 0.30 -16.87
CA VAL A 220 12.25 1.24 -17.96
C VAL A 220 13.38 2.20 -17.58
N PHE A 221 13.35 2.77 -16.38
CA PHE A 221 14.33 3.73 -15.90
C PHE A 221 15.74 3.11 -15.82
N PHE A 222 15.86 1.92 -15.23
CA PHE A 222 17.15 1.24 -15.07
C PHE A 222 17.65 0.56 -16.34
N PHE A 223 16.83 0.44 -17.38
CA PHE A 223 17.28 0.04 -18.71
C PHE A 223 18.31 1.01 -19.31
N PHE A 224 18.22 2.30 -18.96
CA PHE A 224 19.14 3.34 -19.39
C PHE A 224 20.38 3.51 -18.50
N ILE A 225 20.34 2.96 -17.26
CA ILE A 225 21.44 3.07 -16.30
C ILE A 225 22.24 1.79 -16.31
N ARG A 226 23.39 1.81 -17.00
CA ARG A 226 24.29 0.67 -17.09
C ARG A 226 25.40 0.79 -16.06
N VAL A 227 25.53 -0.22 -15.24
CA VAL A 227 26.58 -0.31 -14.22
C VAL A 227 26.97 -1.77 -14.06
N ASP A 228 28.27 -2.06 -14.19
CA ASP A 228 28.81 -3.42 -14.13
C ASP A 228 28.95 -3.93 -12.69
N THR A 229 29.17 -3.00 -11.73
CA THR A 229 29.38 -3.34 -10.33
C THR A 229 28.04 -3.51 -9.59
N ILE A 230 27.80 -4.69 -9.01
CA ILE A 230 26.56 -5.02 -8.30
C ILE A 230 26.24 -4.04 -7.15
N TRP A 231 27.24 -3.64 -6.35
CA TRP A 231 27.06 -2.69 -5.25
C TRP A 231 26.60 -1.31 -5.74
N LEU A 232 27.25 -0.81 -6.80
CA LEU A 232 26.87 0.48 -7.39
C LEU A 232 25.47 0.42 -7.99
N ARG A 233 25.08 -0.71 -8.59
CA ARG A 233 23.74 -0.95 -9.10
C ARG A 233 22.69 -0.90 -7.97
N ILE A 234 22.96 -1.54 -6.83
CA ILE A 234 22.07 -1.49 -5.66
C ILE A 234 21.95 -0.07 -5.13
N VAL A 235 23.08 0.62 -4.93
CA VAL A 235 23.09 2.01 -4.44
C VAL A 235 22.33 2.95 -5.36
N LEU A 236 22.53 2.87 -6.67
CA LEU A 236 21.79 3.70 -7.62
C LEU A 236 20.29 3.38 -7.62
N ARG A 237 19.89 2.11 -7.54
CA ARG A 237 18.48 1.73 -7.46
C ARG A 237 17.81 2.30 -6.19
N LEU A 238 18.48 2.24 -5.05
CA LEU A 238 17.98 2.82 -3.80
C LEU A 238 17.93 4.35 -3.87
N LEU A 239 18.97 4.98 -4.44
CA LEU A 239 19.03 6.43 -4.59
C LEU A 239 17.91 6.98 -5.51
N PHE A 240 17.61 6.26 -6.60
CA PHE A 240 16.58 6.68 -7.55
C PHE A 240 15.17 6.20 -7.19
N LEU A 241 15.02 5.36 -6.16
CA LEU A 241 13.71 4.85 -5.73
C LEU A 241 12.69 5.97 -5.45
N PRO A 242 13.02 7.07 -4.74
CA PRO A 242 12.10 8.18 -4.54
C PRO A 242 11.65 8.83 -5.86
N LEU A 243 12.57 9.00 -6.81
CA LEU A 243 12.26 9.57 -8.13
C LEU A 243 11.29 8.66 -8.91
N VAL A 244 11.58 7.36 -8.94
CA VAL A 244 10.71 6.36 -9.59
C VAL A 244 9.33 6.35 -8.92
N ALA A 245 9.27 6.41 -7.59
CA ALA A 245 8.01 6.50 -6.85
C ALA A 245 7.25 7.79 -7.19
N GLY A 246 7.94 8.93 -7.30
CA GLY A 246 7.33 10.19 -7.70
C GLY A 246 6.71 10.15 -9.08
N VAL A 247 7.41 9.59 -10.07
CA VAL A 247 6.88 9.42 -11.44
C VAL A 247 5.69 8.44 -11.44
N SER A 248 5.79 7.35 -10.69
CA SER A 248 4.71 6.35 -10.57
C SER A 248 3.46 6.95 -9.93
N TYR A 249 3.62 7.83 -8.95
CA TYR A 249 2.51 8.56 -8.33
C TYR A 249 1.76 9.44 -9.36
N GLU A 250 2.49 10.19 -10.19
CA GLU A 250 1.86 11.01 -11.24
C GLU A 250 1.09 10.14 -12.24
N PHE A 251 1.62 8.97 -12.57
CA PHE A 251 0.93 8.02 -13.45
C PHE A 251 -0.37 7.50 -12.82
N ILE A 252 -0.35 7.08 -11.54
CA ILE A 252 -1.58 6.62 -10.84
C ILE A 252 -2.61 7.75 -10.71
N ARG A 253 -2.16 8.96 -10.42
CA ARG A 253 -3.03 10.12 -10.37
C ARG A 253 -3.72 10.36 -11.71
N LEU A 254 -2.97 10.26 -12.81
CA LEU A 254 -3.53 10.34 -14.16
C LEU A 254 -4.52 9.18 -14.42
N ALA A 255 -4.17 7.96 -14.01
CA ALA A 255 -5.02 6.78 -14.17
C ALA A 255 -6.35 6.89 -13.40
N GLY A 256 -6.33 7.55 -12.25
CA GLY A 256 -7.53 7.79 -11.45
C GLY A 256 -8.43 8.92 -11.95
N SER A 257 -7.91 9.81 -12.81
CA SER A 257 -8.62 11.01 -13.30
C SER A 257 -8.95 10.96 -14.80
N SER A 258 -8.49 9.94 -15.54
CA SER A 258 -8.63 9.87 -16.99
C SER A 258 -9.32 8.57 -17.43
N ASP A 259 -10.33 8.70 -18.26
CA ASP A 259 -10.99 7.57 -18.93
C ASP A 259 -10.40 7.26 -20.33
N HIS A 260 -9.24 7.87 -20.64
CA HIS A 260 -8.58 7.63 -21.91
C HIS A 260 -8.21 6.14 -22.08
N PRO A 261 -8.51 5.49 -23.23
CA PRO A 261 -8.30 4.05 -23.43
C PRO A 261 -6.87 3.56 -23.15
N LEU A 262 -5.85 4.35 -23.50
CA LEU A 262 -4.44 4.00 -23.20
C LEU A 262 -4.19 3.93 -21.70
N VAL A 263 -4.69 4.90 -20.93
CA VAL A 263 -4.53 4.92 -19.48
C VAL A 263 -5.22 3.71 -18.85
N GLN A 264 -6.40 3.35 -19.34
CA GLN A 264 -7.13 2.16 -18.87
C GLN A 264 -6.36 0.87 -19.17
N ILE A 265 -5.75 0.73 -20.36
CA ILE A 265 -4.94 -0.44 -20.72
C ILE A 265 -3.76 -0.59 -19.76
N PHE A 266 -3.04 0.48 -19.47
CA PHE A 266 -1.90 0.46 -18.55
C PHE A 266 -2.30 0.24 -17.07
N SER A 267 -3.56 0.52 -16.71
CA SER A 267 -4.09 0.27 -15.35
C SER A 267 -4.52 -1.19 -15.13
N LYS A 268 -4.86 -1.92 -16.22
CA LYS A 268 -5.33 -3.33 -16.13
C LYS A 268 -4.40 -4.27 -15.37
N PRO A 269 -3.07 -4.25 -15.56
CA PRO A 269 -2.18 -5.13 -14.81
C PRO A 269 -2.21 -4.84 -13.30
N GLY A 270 -2.31 -3.57 -12.90
CA GLY A 270 -2.47 -3.18 -11.50
C GLY A 270 -3.78 -3.72 -10.90
N LEU A 271 -4.90 -3.59 -11.64
CA LEU A 271 -6.18 -4.18 -11.23
C LEU A 271 -6.14 -5.72 -11.16
N ALA A 272 -5.39 -6.37 -12.07
CA ALA A 272 -5.19 -7.82 -12.02
C ALA A 272 -4.43 -8.24 -10.75
N LEU A 273 -3.41 -7.48 -10.34
CA LEU A 273 -2.68 -7.70 -9.09
C LEU A 273 -3.60 -7.60 -7.86
N GLN A 274 -4.54 -6.67 -7.85
CA GLN A 274 -5.49 -6.52 -6.75
C GLN A 274 -6.34 -7.78 -6.52
N ARG A 275 -6.61 -8.59 -7.55
CA ARG A 275 -7.31 -9.88 -7.38
C ARG A 275 -6.55 -10.85 -6.45
N LEU A 276 -5.23 -10.70 -6.34
CA LEU A 276 -4.39 -11.46 -5.42
C LEU A 276 -4.30 -10.80 -4.04
N THR A 277 -4.30 -9.47 -3.98
CA THR A 277 -4.06 -8.67 -2.77
C THR A 277 -5.34 -8.14 -2.13
N THR A 278 -6.52 -8.47 -2.66
CA THR A 278 -7.82 -8.23 -2.04
C THR A 278 -8.62 -9.52 -2.00
N LYS A 279 -9.40 -9.72 -0.95
CA LYS A 279 -10.33 -10.85 -0.78
C LYS A 279 -11.71 -10.31 -0.45
N GLU A 280 -12.75 -11.16 -0.60
CA GLU A 280 -14.10 -10.78 -0.19
C GLU A 280 -14.14 -10.64 1.33
N PRO A 281 -14.52 -9.46 1.85
CA PRO A 281 -14.70 -9.23 3.27
C PRO A 281 -16.03 -9.84 3.75
N ASP A 282 -16.14 -10.08 5.04
CA ASP A 282 -17.44 -10.27 5.69
C ASP A 282 -18.05 -8.92 6.13
N HIS A 283 -19.32 -8.91 6.51
CA HIS A 283 -20.03 -7.70 6.92
C HIS A 283 -19.37 -7.02 8.13
N SER A 284 -18.77 -7.80 9.03
CA SER A 284 -18.11 -7.25 10.22
C SER A 284 -16.87 -6.43 9.86
N MET A 285 -16.16 -6.80 8.78
CA MET A 285 -15.01 -6.05 8.27
C MET A 285 -15.45 -4.78 7.53
N ILE A 286 -16.60 -4.86 6.83
CA ILE A 286 -17.22 -3.70 6.17
C ILE A 286 -17.62 -2.65 7.23
N GLU A 287 -18.21 -3.05 8.37
CA GLU A 287 -18.51 -2.14 9.47
C GLU A 287 -17.29 -1.34 9.95
N VAL A 288 -16.14 -2.00 10.05
CA VAL A 288 -14.87 -1.35 10.44
C VAL A 288 -14.43 -0.33 9.39
N ALA A 289 -14.56 -0.66 8.10
CA ALA A 289 -14.22 0.26 7.01
C ALA A 289 -15.17 1.48 6.98
N ILE A 290 -16.46 1.28 7.20
CA ILE A 290 -17.45 2.37 7.32
C ILE A 290 -17.11 3.28 8.51
N ALA A 291 -16.84 2.70 9.71
CA ALA A 291 -16.45 3.46 10.89
C ALA A 291 -15.20 4.32 10.65
N SER A 292 -14.24 3.81 9.84
CA SER A 292 -13.04 4.57 9.50
C SER A 292 -13.35 5.74 8.54
N VAL A 293 -14.28 5.57 7.59
CA VAL A 293 -14.76 6.69 6.74
C VAL A 293 -15.45 7.73 7.60
N GLU A 294 -16.35 7.33 8.50
CA GLU A 294 -17.08 8.25 9.38
C GLU A 294 -16.16 9.09 10.29
N GLY A 295 -14.98 8.56 10.62
CA GLY A 295 -13.97 9.29 11.38
C GLY A 295 -13.35 10.47 10.63
N VAL A 296 -13.37 10.49 9.29
CA VAL A 296 -12.71 11.53 8.48
C VAL A 296 -13.63 12.25 7.51
N PHE A 297 -14.84 11.75 7.29
CA PHE A 297 -15.73 12.25 6.24
C PHE A 297 -17.19 12.06 6.61
N ASP A 298 -17.96 13.13 6.58
CA ASP A 298 -19.43 13.07 6.70
C ASP A 298 -20.04 12.69 5.34
N TRP A 299 -20.20 11.39 5.14
CA TRP A 299 -20.77 10.85 3.92
C TRP A 299 -22.27 11.14 3.80
N ARG A 300 -22.99 11.36 4.90
CA ARG A 300 -24.43 11.68 4.89
C ARG A 300 -24.66 13.07 4.34
N GLU A 301 -23.93 14.07 4.84
CA GLU A 301 -23.96 15.43 4.31
C GLU A 301 -23.54 15.47 2.83
N TYR A 302 -22.50 14.69 2.46
CA TYR A 302 -22.05 14.58 1.08
C TYR A 302 -23.16 14.08 0.15
N LEU A 303 -23.88 12.99 0.52
CA LEU A 303 -24.99 12.44 -0.28
C LEU A 303 -26.15 13.41 -0.40
N GLU A 304 -26.54 14.10 0.68
CA GLU A 304 -27.57 15.12 0.62
C GLU A 304 -27.24 16.25 -0.35
N ASN A 305 -25.98 16.68 -0.36
CA ASN A 305 -25.53 17.73 -1.27
C ASN A 305 -25.47 17.25 -2.73
N LEU A 306 -25.15 15.98 -2.96
CA LEU A 306 -25.13 15.36 -4.29
C LEU A 306 -26.55 15.34 -4.88
N HIS A 307 -27.53 14.86 -4.14
CA HIS A 307 -28.95 14.82 -4.59
C HIS A 307 -29.56 16.21 -4.79
N LYS A 308 -29.17 17.20 -3.95
CA LYS A 308 -29.60 18.60 -4.16
C LYS A 308 -28.99 19.23 -5.42
N GLY A 309 -27.80 18.78 -5.82
CA GLY A 309 -27.14 19.22 -7.06
C GLY A 309 -27.83 18.67 -8.31
N GLU A 310 -28.17 17.38 -8.30
CA GLU A 310 -28.86 16.72 -9.40
C GLU A 310 -30.27 17.31 -9.65
N GLN A 311 -31.01 17.62 -8.58
CA GLN A 311 -32.34 18.25 -8.71
C GLN A 311 -32.33 19.66 -9.34
N LYS A 312 -31.19 20.38 -9.25
CA LYS A 312 -31.03 21.71 -9.85
C LYS A 312 -30.56 21.70 -11.30
N GLU A 313 -30.05 20.57 -11.79
CA GLU A 313 -29.66 20.39 -13.19
C GLU A 313 -30.85 19.88 -14.05
N ASP A 314 -31.89 19.29 -13.39
CA ASP A 314 -33.13 18.82 -14.04
C ASP A 314 -34.25 19.88 -14.11
N GLU A 315 -34.09 21.05 -13.47
CA GLU A 315 -34.95 22.23 -13.56
C GLU A 315 -34.39 23.27 -14.58
#